data_081623f14a9103b67a52ab85fca11df6
#
_entry.id   081623f14a9103b67a52ab85fca11df6
#
_cell.length_a   1.000
_cell.length_b   1.000
_cell.length_c   1.000
_cell.angle_alpha   90.00
_cell.angle_beta   90.00
_cell.angle_gamma   90.00
#
_symmetry.space_group_name_H-M   'P 1'
#
loop_
_entity.id
_entity.type
_entity.pdbx_description
1 polymer ?
#
loop_
_entity_poly.entity_id
_entity_poly.type
_entity_poly.pdbx_seq_one_letter_code
_entity_poly.pdbx_strand_id
1 'polypeptide(L)'
;MPTLDLAAVGIDDFRPHLGSQFDVQAASGPVAMKLSRIDPAGESGRKGGAFSLIFAAPRGPWLPQAIYPMRHAALGAMEIFLVPIGPVGEANGYQAVFT
;
A
#
# COMPACT_ATOMS: atom_id res chain seq x y z
N MET A 1 -2.62 -14.71 12.38
CA MET A 1 -1.77 -13.60 11.93
C MET A 1 -2.20 -12.32 12.60
N PRO A 2 -1.28 -11.58 13.16
CA PRO A 2 -1.64 -10.28 13.69
C PRO A 2 -2.07 -9.34 12.55
N THR A 3 -3.01 -8.46 12.86
CA THR A 3 -3.43 -7.41 11.95
C THR A 3 -2.65 -6.14 12.29
N LEU A 4 -2.07 -5.51 11.29
CA LEU A 4 -1.36 -4.26 11.47
C LEU A 4 -2.33 -3.15 11.85
N ASP A 5 -2.02 -2.42 12.93
CA ASP A 5 -2.84 -1.28 13.35
C ASP A 5 -2.50 -0.04 12.51
N LEU A 6 -3.31 0.21 11.49
CA LEU A 6 -3.09 1.32 10.57
C LEU A 6 -3.23 2.70 11.21
N ALA A 7 -3.89 2.78 12.36
CA ALA A 7 -3.99 4.05 13.08
C ALA A 7 -2.69 4.44 13.79
N ALA A 8 -1.83 3.47 14.04
CA ALA A 8 -0.59 3.66 14.78
C ALA A 8 0.68 3.52 13.94
N VAL A 9 0.58 3.06 12.68
CA VAL A 9 1.76 2.87 11.84
C VAL A 9 2.38 4.20 11.46
N GLY A 10 3.69 4.18 11.30
CA GLY A 10 4.45 5.30 10.76
C GLY A 10 5.21 4.88 9.51
N ILE A 11 5.86 5.86 8.91
CA ILE A 11 6.63 5.63 7.68
C ILE A 11 7.74 4.59 7.90
N ASP A 12 8.30 4.53 9.11
CA ASP A 12 9.38 3.60 9.42
C ASP A 12 8.93 2.14 9.50
N ASP A 13 7.63 1.91 9.65
CA ASP A 13 7.08 0.55 9.61
C ASP A 13 7.11 -0.02 8.19
N PHE A 14 7.13 0.82 7.18
CA PHE A 14 7.14 0.40 5.77
C PHE A 14 8.51 0.52 5.11
N ARG A 15 9.39 1.39 5.57
CA ARG A 15 10.70 1.58 4.96
C ARG A 15 11.53 0.31 4.77
N PRO A 16 11.59 -0.61 5.75
CA PRO A 16 12.35 -1.85 5.57
C PRO A 16 11.77 -2.76 4.49
N HIS A 17 10.54 -2.50 4.08
CA HIS A 17 9.81 -3.34 3.12
C HIS A 17 9.70 -2.72 1.74
N LEU A 18 10.43 -1.64 1.48
CA LEU A 18 10.51 -1.04 0.16
C LEU A 18 11.04 -2.08 -0.83
N GLY A 19 10.33 -2.27 -1.93
CA GLY A 19 10.67 -3.27 -2.93
C GLY A 19 10.10 -4.66 -2.66
N SER A 20 9.48 -4.89 -1.49
CA SER A 20 8.88 -6.18 -1.17
C SER A 20 7.47 -6.31 -1.74
N GLN A 21 7.00 -7.55 -1.79
CA GLN A 21 5.69 -7.89 -2.35
C GLN A 21 4.59 -7.81 -1.30
N PHE A 22 3.51 -7.14 -1.66
CA PHE A 22 2.26 -7.11 -0.90
C PHE A 22 1.19 -7.78 -1.74
N ASP A 23 0.43 -8.70 -1.14
CA ASP A 23 -0.63 -9.42 -1.85
C ASP A 23 -1.97 -8.76 -1.56
N VAL A 24 -2.56 -8.20 -2.61
CA VAL A 24 -3.85 -7.50 -2.53
C VAL A 24 -4.95 -8.48 -2.94
N GLN A 25 -5.98 -8.60 -2.09
CA GLN A 25 -7.10 -9.49 -2.39
C GLN A 25 -8.14 -8.74 -3.20
N ALA A 26 -8.11 -8.92 -4.51
CA ALA A 26 -9.09 -8.32 -5.41
C ALA A 26 -10.20 -9.32 -5.73
N ALA A 27 -11.29 -8.84 -6.32
CA ALA A 27 -12.43 -9.70 -6.68
C ALA A 27 -12.04 -10.82 -7.65
N SER A 28 -11.08 -10.56 -8.52
CA SER A 28 -10.57 -11.53 -9.50
C SER A 28 -9.49 -12.45 -8.94
N GLY A 29 -9.11 -12.29 -7.68
CA GLY A 29 -8.06 -13.07 -7.03
C GLY A 29 -6.93 -12.20 -6.50
N PRO A 30 -5.90 -12.81 -5.91
CA PRO A 30 -4.79 -12.04 -5.35
C PRO A 30 -3.96 -11.37 -6.45
N VAL A 31 -3.56 -10.12 -6.18
CA VAL A 31 -2.71 -9.35 -7.07
C VAL A 31 -1.43 -9.01 -6.31
N ALA A 32 -0.29 -9.46 -6.81
CA ALA A 32 1.00 -9.14 -6.22
C ALA A 32 1.39 -7.72 -6.59
N MET A 33 1.55 -6.86 -5.59
CA MET A 33 2.02 -5.50 -5.78
C MET A 33 3.35 -5.31 -5.08
N LYS A 34 4.22 -4.51 -5.66
CA LYS A 34 5.51 -4.18 -5.05
C LYS A 34 5.43 -2.77 -4.46
N LEU A 35 5.90 -2.60 -3.22
CA LEU A 35 6.02 -1.27 -2.64
C LEU A 35 7.16 -0.54 -3.35
N SER A 36 6.80 0.39 -4.22
CA SER A 36 7.73 1.05 -5.13
C SER A 36 8.31 2.34 -4.55
N ARG A 37 7.52 3.04 -3.73
CA ARG A 37 7.93 4.35 -3.24
C ARG A 37 7.22 4.70 -1.94
N ILE A 38 7.92 5.44 -1.08
CA ILE A 38 7.36 5.96 0.17
C ILE A 38 7.63 7.45 0.19
N ASP A 39 6.58 8.25 0.35
CA ASP A 39 6.70 9.70 0.37
C ASP A 39 6.18 10.26 1.69
N PRO A 40 7.03 10.94 2.48
CA PRO A 40 6.54 11.66 3.65
C PRO A 40 5.65 12.82 3.21
N ALA A 41 4.55 13.03 3.93
CA ALA A 41 3.56 14.06 3.60
C ALA A 41 3.42 15.11 4.70
N GLY A 42 4.37 15.17 5.63
CA GLY A 42 4.37 16.15 6.70
C GLY A 42 3.58 15.72 7.93
N GLU A 43 3.27 16.67 8.79
CA GLU A 43 2.54 16.40 10.01
C GLU A 43 1.05 16.59 9.80
N SER A 44 0.25 15.67 10.33
CA SER A 44 -1.20 15.73 10.21
C SER A 44 -1.89 15.53 11.56
N GLY A 45 -1.13 15.47 12.64
CA GLY A 45 -1.65 15.18 13.96
C GLY A 45 -1.86 13.69 14.21
N ARG A 46 -1.71 12.83 13.21
CA ARG A 46 -1.81 11.38 13.43
C ARG A 46 -0.52 10.85 14.06
N LYS A 47 -0.67 9.81 14.88
CA LYS A 47 0.48 9.09 15.43
C LYS A 47 1.29 8.48 14.28
N GLY A 48 2.58 8.75 14.22
CA GLY A 48 3.43 8.28 13.15
C GLY A 48 3.55 9.22 11.95
N GLY A 49 2.83 10.36 11.94
CA GLY A 49 2.89 11.35 10.87
C GLY A 49 2.10 10.96 9.61
N ALA A 50 2.05 11.86 8.65
CA ALA A 50 1.40 11.62 7.38
C ALA A 50 2.41 11.13 6.34
N PHE A 51 1.99 10.20 5.50
CA PHE A 51 2.83 9.69 4.41
C PHE A 51 1.96 8.99 3.37
N SER A 52 2.53 8.72 2.21
CA SER A 52 1.88 7.92 1.19
C SER A 52 2.78 6.80 0.71
N LEU A 53 2.16 5.72 0.27
CA LEU A 53 2.82 4.56 -0.31
C LEU A 53 2.40 4.43 -1.76
N ILE A 54 3.35 4.16 -2.64
CA ILE A 54 3.07 3.89 -4.05
C ILE A 54 3.37 2.42 -4.31
N PHE A 55 2.37 1.71 -4.80
CA PHE A 55 2.49 0.30 -5.16
C PHE A 55 2.49 0.14 -6.67
N ALA A 56 3.30 -0.77 -7.17
CA ALA A 56 3.35 -1.13 -8.58
C ALA A 56 2.78 -2.53 -8.77
N ALA A 57 1.72 -2.63 -9.56
CA ALA A 57 1.06 -3.89 -9.88
C ALA A 57 1.37 -4.31 -11.31
N PRO A 58 1.25 -5.62 -11.65
CA PRO A 58 1.42 -6.06 -13.03
C PRO A 58 0.46 -5.33 -13.97
N ARG A 59 0.88 -5.12 -15.20
CA ARG A 59 0.01 -4.57 -16.23
C ARG A 59 -1.21 -5.44 -16.42
N GLY A 60 -2.35 -4.79 -16.59
CA GLY A 60 -3.62 -5.48 -16.77
C GLY A 60 -4.77 -4.56 -16.43
N PRO A 61 -5.97 -5.10 -16.21
CA PRO A 61 -7.10 -4.28 -15.83
C PRO A 61 -6.82 -3.51 -14.55
N TRP A 62 -7.25 -2.25 -14.51
CA TRP A 62 -7.11 -1.43 -13.34
C TRP A 62 -8.12 -1.84 -12.27
N LEU A 63 -7.66 -1.90 -11.02
CA LEU A 63 -8.56 -2.11 -9.89
C LEU A 63 -9.22 -0.78 -9.55
N PRO A 64 -10.54 -0.79 -9.25
CA PRO A 64 -11.20 0.45 -8.86
C PRO A 64 -10.71 0.93 -7.49
N GLN A 65 -10.85 2.22 -7.24
CA GLN A 65 -10.58 2.81 -5.95
C GLN A 65 -11.46 2.16 -4.88
N ALA A 66 -10.85 1.56 -3.88
CA ALA A 66 -11.58 0.86 -2.81
C ALA A 66 -10.63 0.50 -1.68
N ILE A 67 -11.21 0.03 -0.56
CA ILE A 67 -10.45 -0.60 0.52
C ILE A 67 -10.24 -2.06 0.15
N TYR A 68 -8.99 -2.50 0.14
CA TYR A 68 -8.63 -3.88 -0.18
C TYR A 68 -7.95 -4.55 0.99
N PRO A 69 -8.32 -5.82 1.27
CA PRO A 69 -7.49 -6.63 2.16
C PRO A 69 -6.14 -6.86 1.52
N MET A 70 -5.09 -6.73 2.31
CA MET A 70 -3.72 -6.84 1.83
C MET A 70 -2.91 -7.64 2.84
N ARG A 71 -1.99 -8.46 2.35
CA ARG A 71 -1.11 -9.27 3.19
C ARG A 71 0.34 -9.06 2.86
N HIS A 72 1.15 -9.04 3.90
CA HIS A 72 2.59 -8.96 3.77
C HIS A 72 3.22 -9.98 4.72
N ALA A 73 4.30 -10.65 4.26
CA ALA A 73 4.94 -11.72 5.01
C ALA A 73 5.41 -11.29 6.41
N ALA A 74 5.90 -10.06 6.54
CA ALA A 74 6.40 -9.54 7.82
C ALA A 74 5.37 -8.71 8.57
N LEU A 75 4.55 -7.94 7.86
CA LEU A 75 3.61 -7.00 8.48
C LEU A 75 2.26 -7.62 8.81
N GLY A 76 1.94 -8.76 8.21
CA GLY A 76 0.67 -9.43 8.43
C GLY A 76 -0.45 -8.89 7.55
N ALA A 77 -1.67 -8.98 8.06
CA ALA A 77 -2.87 -8.57 7.32
C ALA A 77 -3.22 -7.11 7.62
N MET A 78 -3.74 -6.42 6.62
CA MET A 78 -4.19 -5.04 6.76
C MET A 78 -5.29 -4.76 5.74
N GLU A 79 -6.11 -3.75 6.00
CA GLU A 79 -7.07 -3.24 5.04
C GLU A 79 -6.64 -1.84 4.64
N ILE A 80 -6.45 -1.63 3.34
CA ILE A 80 -5.84 -0.40 2.87
C ILE A 80 -6.64 0.21 1.74
N PHE A 81 -6.84 1.52 1.78
CA PHE A 81 -7.52 2.24 0.73
C PHE A 81 -6.54 2.53 -0.40
N LEU A 82 -6.79 1.94 -1.56
CA LEU A 82 -5.95 2.12 -2.74
C LEU A 82 -6.65 2.96 -3.80
N VAL A 83 -5.91 3.88 -4.39
CA VAL A 83 -6.38 4.75 -5.46
C VAL A 83 -5.49 4.53 -6.68
N PRO A 84 -6.05 4.19 -7.85
CA PRO A 84 -5.24 4.11 -9.06
C PRO A 84 -4.73 5.50 -9.45
N ILE A 85 -3.44 5.61 -9.74
CA ILE A 85 -2.80 6.90 -10.01
C ILE A 85 -2.18 7.00 -11.39
N GLY A 86 -2.29 5.95 -12.19
CA GLY A 86 -1.67 5.91 -13.50
C GLY A 86 -0.43 5.02 -13.54
N PRO A 87 0.26 4.94 -14.68
CA PRO A 87 1.41 4.07 -14.81
C PRO A 87 2.58 4.50 -13.92
N VAL A 88 3.27 3.52 -13.35
CA VAL A 88 4.55 3.69 -12.68
C VAL A 88 5.54 2.86 -13.48
N GLY A 89 6.31 3.50 -14.36
CA GLY A 89 7.10 2.78 -15.35
C GLY A 89 6.20 1.93 -16.25
N GLU A 90 6.40 0.62 -16.27
CA GLU A 90 5.58 -0.32 -17.06
C GLU A 90 4.49 -0.99 -16.22
N ALA A 91 4.32 -0.57 -14.98
CA ALA A 91 3.37 -1.15 -14.04
C ALA A 91 2.16 -0.24 -13.84
N ASN A 92 1.06 -0.82 -13.34
CA ASN A 92 -0.09 -0.04 -12.87
C ASN A 92 0.23 0.50 -11.47
N GLY A 93 0.13 1.81 -11.30
CA GLY A 93 0.42 2.45 -10.02
C GLY A 93 -0.82 2.64 -9.15
N TYR A 94 -0.65 2.41 -7.86
CA TYR A 94 -1.71 2.62 -6.86
C TYR A 94 -1.11 3.36 -5.67
N GLN A 95 -1.90 4.23 -5.07
CA GLN A 95 -1.46 5.02 -3.93
C GLN A 95 -2.31 4.73 -2.70
N ALA A 96 -1.65 4.61 -1.56
CA ALA A 96 -2.28 4.58 -0.25
C ALA A 96 -1.80 5.80 0.54
N VAL A 97 -2.73 6.59 1.06
CA VAL A 97 -2.41 7.81 1.81
C VAL A 97 -2.77 7.63 3.27
N PHE A 98 -1.83 7.93 4.15
CA PHE A 98 -2.02 7.90 5.59
C PHE A 98 -1.93 9.33 6.13
N THR A 99 -3.04 9.85 6.61
CA THR A 99 -3.13 11.23 7.13
C THR A 99 -3.76 11.32 8.50
#